data_be32583483f61cbd71ba1f1a115c8d0b
#
_entry.id   be32583483f61cbd71ba1f1a115c8d0b
#
_cell.length_a   1.000
_cell.length_b   1.000
_cell.length_c   1.000
_cell.angle_alpha   90.00
_cell.angle_beta   90.00
_cell.angle_gamma   90.00
#
_symmetry.space_group_name_H-M   'P 1'
#
loop_
_entity.id
_entity.type
_entity.pdbx_description
1 polymer ?
#
loop_
_entity_poly.entity_id
_entity_poly.type
_entity_poly.pdbx_seq_one_letter_code
_entity_poly.pdbx_strand_id
1 'polypeptide(L)'
;MRKEKTKKIVVITGASSGIGEQLKKYYEQDGNVVINLSRSAGGDENNISLDVSKEDDVKNCFKALGEKYGKIDILINCAGYGVFGAIELLESEKCRKIMDVNFFGTLWCCREALKYMKKGSRIINISSACALFSLPFRAMYSASKSAVSMMSYGLGMELKDAGIEVTAICPGDIKTNFSKNRDKTLTTNDRYKDRIELSAKQIEERESSRMDVVYASKKIYRICNKKHLKPMYIVGRMYKFFNFGNRIISNNLLYKIINRMF
;
A
#
# COMPACT_ATOMS: atom_id res chain seq x y z
N MET A 1 34.64 18.75 -0.61
CA MET A 1 33.54 19.08 0.31
C MET A 1 32.35 18.19 0.00
N ARG A 2 31.97 17.26 0.87
CA ARG A 2 30.69 16.54 0.75
C ARG A 2 29.58 17.58 0.95
N LYS A 3 28.72 17.83 -0.08
CA LYS A 3 27.51 18.66 0.10
C LYS A 3 26.72 18.05 1.25
N GLU A 4 26.48 18.83 2.31
CA GLU A 4 25.56 18.44 3.37
C GLU A 4 24.22 18.05 2.73
N LYS A 5 23.84 16.80 2.93
CA LYS A 5 22.60 16.26 2.35
C LYS A 5 21.44 16.92 3.12
N THR A 6 20.74 17.84 2.51
CA THR A 6 19.56 18.49 3.14
C THR A 6 18.60 17.41 3.62
N LYS A 7 18.24 17.46 4.91
CA LYS A 7 17.28 16.55 5.53
C LYS A 7 15.93 16.67 4.81
N LYS A 8 15.38 15.52 4.41
CA LYS A 8 14.05 15.45 3.81
C LYS A 8 12.99 15.29 4.88
N ILE A 9 11.81 15.84 4.64
CA ILE A 9 10.59 15.58 5.40
C ILE A 9 9.85 14.43 4.73
N VAL A 10 9.79 13.29 5.43
CA VAL A 10 9.21 12.04 4.93
C VAL A 10 7.99 11.69 5.76
N VAL A 11 6.82 11.68 5.18
CA VAL A 11 5.57 11.29 5.83
C VAL A 11 5.20 9.88 5.42
N ILE A 12 4.98 8.99 6.39
CA ILE A 12 4.65 7.59 6.13
C ILE A 12 3.37 7.23 6.89
N THR A 13 2.31 6.87 6.17
CA THR A 13 1.11 6.32 6.81
C THR A 13 1.30 4.83 7.11
N GLY A 14 0.81 4.36 8.26
CA GLY A 14 0.94 2.95 8.66
C GLY A 14 2.37 2.53 9.01
N ALA A 15 3.20 3.45 9.52
CA ALA A 15 4.61 3.15 9.86
C ALA A 15 4.80 2.51 11.25
N SER A 16 3.75 2.13 11.95
CA SER A 16 3.83 1.39 13.22
C SER A 16 4.11 -0.11 13.04
N SER A 17 4.06 -0.64 11.83
CA SER A 17 4.32 -2.07 11.56
C SER A 17 4.73 -2.35 10.12
N GLY A 18 5.27 -3.53 9.88
CA GLY A 18 5.49 -4.11 8.55
C GLY A 18 6.39 -3.30 7.63
N ILE A 19 5.92 -3.06 6.39
CA ILE A 19 6.67 -2.31 5.38
C ILE A 19 6.92 -0.88 5.84
N GLY A 20 5.90 -0.21 6.36
CA GLY A 20 5.98 1.19 6.81
C GLY A 20 7.01 1.38 7.90
N GLU A 21 7.03 0.49 8.90
CA GLU A 21 8.00 0.50 9.98
C GLU A 21 9.45 0.35 9.48
N GLN A 22 9.68 -0.59 8.56
CA GLN A 22 11.01 -0.79 7.99
C GLN A 22 11.46 0.41 7.14
N LEU A 23 10.54 1.01 6.37
CA LEU A 23 10.84 2.23 5.61
C LEU A 23 11.15 3.41 6.52
N LYS A 24 10.39 3.57 7.63
CA LYS A 24 10.68 4.57 8.66
C LYS A 24 12.14 4.42 9.14
N LYS A 25 12.54 3.22 9.59
CA LYS A 25 13.91 2.94 10.04
C LYS A 25 14.97 3.31 9.01
N TYR A 26 14.76 2.97 7.72
CA TYR A 26 15.75 3.28 6.68
C TYR A 26 15.87 4.79 6.42
N TYR A 27 14.77 5.53 6.40
CA TYR A 27 14.81 6.97 6.19
C TYR A 27 15.40 7.72 7.40
N GLU A 28 15.15 7.27 8.62
CA GLU A 28 15.76 7.79 9.85
C GLU A 28 17.27 7.53 9.87
N GLN A 29 17.73 6.32 9.50
CA GLN A 29 19.14 5.99 9.38
C GLN A 29 19.87 6.85 8.34
N ASP A 30 19.19 7.31 7.30
CA ASP A 30 19.73 8.27 6.31
C ASP A 30 19.70 9.73 6.80
N GLY A 31 19.30 9.99 8.06
CA GLY A 31 19.29 11.31 8.70
C GLY A 31 18.08 12.18 8.30
N ASN A 32 17.02 11.63 7.73
CA ASN A 32 15.82 12.37 7.39
C ASN A 32 14.88 12.55 8.61
N VAL A 33 14.01 13.55 8.56
CA VAL A 33 12.89 13.68 9.50
C VAL A 33 11.76 12.80 9.00
N VAL A 34 11.33 11.81 9.80
CA VAL A 34 10.28 10.86 9.41
C VAL A 34 9.09 11.00 10.33
N ILE A 35 7.94 11.29 9.74
CA ILE A 35 6.66 11.40 10.45
C ILE A 35 5.85 10.12 10.21
N ASN A 36 5.54 9.41 11.28
CA ASN A 36 4.65 8.25 11.27
C ASN A 36 3.22 8.67 11.55
N LEU A 37 2.33 8.39 10.61
CA LEU A 37 0.89 8.59 10.75
C LEU A 37 0.21 7.22 10.85
N SER A 38 -0.22 6.82 12.04
CA SER A 38 -0.90 5.53 12.23
C SER A 38 -1.78 5.56 13.47
N ARG A 39 -2.82 4.74 13.52
CA ARG A 39 -3.79 4.68 14.63
C ARG A 39 -3.14 4.36 15.98
N SER A 40 -2.08 3.58 15.97
CA SER A 40 -1.31 3.18 17.15
C SER A 40 -0.05 4.01 17.37
N ALA A 41 0.15 5.10 16.61
CA ALA A 41 1.24 6.02 16.84
C ALA A 41 0.96 6.85 18.08
N GLY A 42 2.01 7.24 18.78
CA GLY A 42 1.96 8.09 19.97
C GLY A 42 3.33 8.12 20.64
N GLY A 43 3.52 9.08 21.53
CA GLY A 43 4.71 9.17 22.36
C GLY A 43 5.68 10.28 21.99
N ASP A 44 5.74 10.75 20.75
CA ASP A 44 6.57 11.89 20.37
C ASP A 44 5.98 12.70 19.20
N GLU A 45 6.58 13.81 18.88
CA GLU A 45 6.13 14.77 17.86
C GLU A 45 6.16 14.25 16.42
N ASN A 46 6.86 13.15 16.18
CA ASN A 46 6.99 12.51 14.86
C ASN A 46 6.15 11.23 14.74
N ASN A 47 5.47 10.81 15.81
CA ASN A 47 4.55 9.68 15.83
C ASN A 47 3.13 10.17 16.16
N ILE A 48 2.33 10.44 15.13
CA ILE A 48 1.02 11.07 15.23
C ILE A 48 -0.08 10.02 15.05
N SER A 49 -1.01 9.97 16.01
CA SER A 49 -2.19 9.11 15.90
C SER A 49 -3.12 9.63 14.81
N LEU A 50 -3.37 8.83 13.79
CA LEU A 50 -4.24 9.19 12.67
C LEU A 50 -4.99 7.99 12.11
N ASP A 51 -6.31 8.12 11.97
CA ASP A 51 -7.10 7.22 11.13
C ASP A 51 -7.28 7.84 9.74
N VAL A 52 -6.59 7.28 8.76
CA VAL A 52 -6.61 7.78 7.37
C VAL A 52 -7.98 7.73 6.71
N SER A 53 -8.93 6.94 7.25
CA SER A 53 -10.31 6.87 6.74
C SER A 53 -11.14 8.11 7.11
N LYS A 54 -10.66 8.96 8.00
CA LYS A 54 -11.30 10.19 8.46
C LYS A 54 -10.73 11.38 7.72
N GLU A 55 -11.46 11.87 6.71
CA GLU A 55 -10.99 12.94 5.82
C GLU A 55 -10.58 14.21 6.58
N ASP A 56 -11.42 14.65 7.53
CA ASP A 56 -11.15 15.86 8.31
C ASP A 56 -9.92 15.71 9.22
N ASP A 57 -9.71 14.51 9.80
CA ASP A 57 -8.53 14.24 10.61
C ASP A 57 -7.26 14.30 9.75
N VAL A 58 -7.31 13.73 8.54
CA VAL A 58 -6.21 13.81 7.57
C VAL A 58 -5.92 15.26 7.21
N LYS A 59 -6.94 16.04 6.87
CA LYS A 59 -6.81 17.46 6.52
C LYS A 59 -6.15 18.28 7.66
N ASN A 60 -6.63 18.10 8.89
CA ASN A 60 -6.10 18.80 10.04
C ASN A 60 -4.64 18.40 10.36
N CYS A 61 -4.34 17.09 10.26
CA CYS A 61 -3.00 16.57 10.47
C CYS A 61 -2.01 17.14 9.44
N PHE A 62 -2.32 17.11 8.16
CA PHE A 62 -1.43 17.62 7.10
C PHE A 62 -1.28 19.15 7.17
N LYS A 63 -2.32 19.89 7.59
CA LYS A 63 -2.23 21.31 7.85
C LYS A 63 -1.19 21.60 8.95
N ALA A 64 -1.27 20.91 10.07
CA ALA A 64 -0.30 21.07 11.17
C ALA A 64 1.12 20.70 10.74
N LEU A 65 1.29 19.64 9.94
CA LEU A 65 2.60 19.27 9.37
C LEU A 65 3.14 20.37 8.44
N GLY A 66 2.28 20.94 7.60
CA GLY A 66 2.65 22.03 6.71
C GLY A 66 3.07 23.29 7.45
N GLU A 67 2.36 23.66 8.52
CA GLU A 67 2.71 24.77 9.39
C GLU A 67 4.06 24.55 10.11
N LYS A 68 4.31 23.31 10.58
CA LYS A 68 5.54 22.97 11.29
C LYS A 68 6.77 22.88 10.39
N TYR A 69 6.66 22.21 9.23
CA TYR A 69 7.81 21.87 8.40
C TYR A 69 7.89 22.68 7.09
N GLY A 70 6.83 23.37 6.69
CA GLY A 70 6.75 24.17 5.46
C GLY A 70 6.81 23.39 4.15
N LYS A 71 7.14 22.09 4.20
CA LYS A 71 7.26 21.23 3.03
C LYS A 71 7.07 19.76 3.37
N ILE A 72 6.73 18.96 2.34
CA ILE A 72 6.78 17.49 2.36
C ILE A 72 7.59 17.03 1.14
N ASP A 73 8.72 16.38 1.37
CA ASP A 73 9.58 15.89 0.29
C ASP A 73 9.13 14.52 -0.23
N ILE A 74 8.65 13.64 0.67
CA ILE A 74 8.20 12.29 0.32
C ILE A 74 6.95 11.94 1.13
N LEU A 75 5.90 11.52 0.44
CA LEU A 75 4.75 10.84 1.04
C LEU A 75 4.79 9.36 0.69
N ILE A 76 4.67 8.47 1.69
CA ILE A 76 4.57 7.02 1.49
C ILE A 76 3.28 6.51 2.14
N ASN A 77 2.31 6.15 1.34
CA ASN A 77 1.05 5.59 1.79
C ASN A 77 1.19 4.07 1.97
N CYS A 78 1.40 3.63 3.22
CA CYS A 78 1.47 2.22 3.63
C CYS A 78 0.26 1.77 4.44
N ALA A 79 -0.57 2.68 4.96
CA ALA A 79 -1.78 2.32 5.71
C ALA A 79 -2.72 1.48 4.83
N GLY A 80 -3.24 0.42 5.43
CA GLY A 80 -4.17 -0.47 4.75
C GLY A 80 -4.31 -1.80 5.46
N TYR A 81 -5.38 -2.53 5.15
CA TYR A 81 -5.61 -3.88 5.65
C TYR A 81 -6.29 -4.75 4.59
N GLY A 82 -6.43 -6.04 4.88
CA GLY A 82 -7.07 -7.00 3.99
C GLY A 82 -8.44 -7.44 4.48
N VAL A 83 -9.33 -7.72 3.55
CA VAL A 83 -10.61 -8.42 3.80
C VAL A 83 -10.59 -9.73 3.02
N PHE A 84 -11.10 -10.78 3.65
CA PHE A 84 -11.22 -12.12 3.08
C PHE A 84 -12.65 -12.65 3.30
N GLY A 85 -13.28 -13.17 2.26
CA GLY A 85 -14.59 -13.77 2.27
C GLY A 85 -15.26 -13.74 0.89
N ALA A 86 -16.30 -14.53 0.71
CA ALA A 86 -17.12 -14.47 -0.51
C ALA A 86 -17.88 -13.14 -0.56
N ILE A 87 -17.88 -12.45 -1.70
CA ILE A 87 -18.55 -11.13 -1.85
C ILE A 87 -20.00 -11.18 -1.40
N GLU A 88 -20.69 -12.24 -1.74
CA GLU A 88 -22.11 -12.46 -1.38
C GLU A 88 -22.35 -12.47 0.14
N LEU A 89 -21.35 -12.91 0.91
CA LEU A 89 -21.43 -13.12 2.35
C LEU A 89 -20.71 -12.03 3.16
N LEU A 90 -20.05 -11.09 2.48
CA LEU A 90 -19.40 -9.96 3.14
C LEU A 90 -20.41 -8.93 3.58
N GLU A 91 -20.31 -8.49 4.82
CA GLU A 91 -21.09 -7.38 5.34
C GLU A 91 -20.76 -6.08 4.58
N SER A 92 -21.81 -5.30 4.26
CA SER A 92 -21.64 -4.03 3.53
C SER A 92 -20.70 -3.06 4.22
N GLU A 93 -20.68 -3.05 5.55
CA GLU A 93 -19.78 -2.22 6.35
C GLU A 93 -18.31 -2.59 6.10
N LYS A 94 -17.97 -3.89 6.07
CA LYS A 94 -16.61 -4.35 5.76
C LYS A 94 -16.18 -3.96 4.35
N CYS A 95 -17.11 -4.02 3.39
CA CYS A 95 -16.86 -3.61 2.02
C CYS A 95 -16.59 -2.10 1.90
N ARG A 96 -17.33 -1.26 2.63
CA ARG A 96 -17.10 0.19 2.68
C ARG A 96 -15.80 0.51 3.39
N LYS A 97 -15.59 -0.02 4.58
CA LYS A 97 -14.41 0.25 5.42
C LYS A 97 -13.09 -0.08 4.73
N ILE A 98 -13.02 -1.16 3.94
CA ILE A 98 -11.78 -1.46 3.20
C ILE A 98 -11.51 -0.41 2.12
N MET A 99 -12.54 0.13 1.47
CA MET A 99 -12.40 1.22 0.51
C MET A 99 -12.02 2.52 1.21
N ASP A 100 -12.64 2.84 2.34
CA ASP A 100 -12.36 4.05 3.11
C ASP A 100 -10.91 4.10 3.57
N VAL A 101 -10.37 2.99 4.09
CA VAL A 101 -8.98 2.94 4.55
C VAL A 101 -8.00 2.85 3.38
N ASN A 102 -8.16 1.86 2.48
CA ASN A 102 -7.13 1.54 1.48
C ASN A 102 -7.11 2.54 0.34
N PHE A 103 -8.27 3.00 -0.13
CA PHE A 103 -8.38 3.88 -1.29
C PHE A 103 -8.60 5.34 -0.88
N PHE A 104 -9.70 5.65 -0.19
CA PHE A 104 -9.99 7.04 0.18
C PHE A 104 -8.93 7.61 1.12
N GLY A 105 -8.46 6.85 2.12
CA GLY A 105 -7.37 7.27 2.99
C GLY A 105 -6.09 7.60 2.22
N THR A 106 -5.74 6.79 1.20
CA THR A 106 -4.60 7.09 0.30
C THR A 106 -4.87 8.36 -0.50
N LEU A 107 -6.08 8.53 -1.04
CA LEU A 107 -6.49 9.71 -1.81
C LEU A 107 -6.39 10.98 -0.96
N TRP A 108 -6.97 10.96 0.25
CA TRP A 108 -6.94 12.12 1.15
C TRP A 108 -5.51 12.51 1.52
N CYS A 109 -4.67 11.55 1.87
CA CYS A 109 -3.26 11.82 2.17
C CYS A 109 -2.51 12.40 0.96
N CYS A 110 -2.73 11.90 -0.25
CA CYS A 110 -2.15 12.47 -1.46
C CYS A 110 -2.59 13.92 -1.67
N ARG A 111 -3.90 14.18 -1.60
CA ARG A 111 -4.48 15.50 -1.83
C ARG A 111 -3.96 16.53 -0.82
N GLU A 112 -3.92 16.19 0.45
CA GLU A 112 -3.49 17.10 1.49
C GLU A 112 -1.96 17.33 1.48
N ALA A 113 -1.16 16.29 1.20
CA ALA A 113 0.29 16.42 1.07
C ALA A 113 0.69 17.33 -0.09
N LEU A 114 -0.02 17.29 -1.21
CA LEU A 114 0.27 18.08 -2.41
C LEU A 114 0.29 19.60 -2.15
N LYS A 115 -0.45 20.08 -1.14
CA LYS A 115 -0.43 21.50 -0.73
C LYS A 115 0.96 21.96 -0.26
N TYR A 116 1.80 21.02 0.17
CA TYR A 116 3.14 21.26 0.73
C TYR A 116 4.26 20.61 -0.08
N MET A 117 3.92 20.01 -1.24
CA MET A 117 4.89 19.39 -2.14
C MET A 117 5.32 20.36 -3.23
N LYS A 118 6.57 20.20 -3.68
CA LYS A 118 7.19 21.04 -4.73
C LYS A 118 7.91 20.14 -5.76
N LYS A 119 8.42 20.72 -6.82
CA LYS A 119 9.26 20.03 -7.80
C LYS A 119 10.35 19.22 -7.11
N GLY A 120 10.42 17.93 -7.46
CA GLY A 120 11.33 16.95 -6.87
C GLY A 120 10.76 16.16 -5.70
N SER A 121 9.55 16.51 -5.22
CA SER A 121 8.82 15.69 -4.22
C SER A 121 8.29 14.40 -4.83
N ARG A 122 7.97 13.41 -3.97
CA ARG A 122 7.55 12.08 -4.39
C ARG A 122 6.37 11.55 -3.60
N ILE A 123 5.44 10.91 -4.29
CA ILE A 123 4.33 10.14 -3.71
C ILE A 123 4.53 8.67 -4.05
N ILE A 124 4.57 7.84 -3.02
CA ILE A 124 4.74 6.39 -3.11
C ILE A 124 3.51 5.71 -2.51
N ASN A 125 2.68 5.09 -3.33
CA ASN A 125 1.49 4.39 -2.88
C ASN A 125 1.75 2.88 -2.83
N ILE A 126 1.66 2.28 -1.64
CA ILE A 126 1.81 0.84 -1.48
C ILE A 126 0.48 0.16 -1.86
N SER A 127 0.48 -0.40 -3.06
CA SER A 127 -0.59 -1.22 -3.60
C SER A 127 -0.35 -2.71 -3.24
N SER A 128 -0.63 -3.62 -4.15
CA SER A 128 -0.43 -5.06 -4.00
C SER A 128 -0.31 -5.74 -5.37
N ALA A 129 0.32 -6.91 -5.43
CA ALA A 129 0.22 -7.79 -6.58
C ALA A 129 -1.24 -8.18 -6.89
N CYS A 130 -2.10 -8.23 -5.86
CA CYS A 130 -3.55 -8.44 -6.03
C CYS A 130 -4.27 -7.31 -6.79
N ALA A 131 -3.61 -6.18 -7.04
CA ALA A 131 -4.12 -5.14 -7.95
C ALA A 131 -3.99 -5.52 -9.43
N LEU A 132 -3.14 -6.49 -9.76
CA LEU A 132 -2.84 -6.90 -11.13
C LEU A 132 -3.67 -8.11 -11.57
N PHE A 133 -4.11 -8.92 -10.61
CA PHE A 133 -4.99 -10.07 -10.80
C PHE A 133 -5.75 -10.34 -9.51
N SER A 134 -7.03 -10.66 -9.64
CA SER A 134 -7.86 -10.97 -8.48
C SER A 134 -7.69 -12.42 -8.06
N LEU A 135 -7.84 -12.66 -6.76
CA LEU A 135 -7.86 -14.00 -6.17
C LEU A 135 -9.24 -14.26 -5.56
N PRO A 136 -9.74 -15.51 -5.61
CA PRO A 136 -10.98 -15.88 -4.95
C PRO A 136 -10.99 -15.45 -3.49
N PHE A 137 -12.15 -15.03 -3.00
CA PHE A 137 -12.37 -14.58 -1.62
C PHE A 137 -11.53 -13.36 -1.16
N ARG A 138 -10.84 -12.67 -2.10
CA ARG A 138 -10.09 -11.44 -1.86
C ARG A 138 -10.50 -10.31 -2.80
N ALA A 139 -11.65 -10.40 -3.45
CA ALA A 139 -12.04 -9.48 -4.50
C ALA A 139 -12.14 -8.03 -4.02
N MET A 140 -12.71 -7.76 -2.84
CA MET A 140 -12.78 -6.41 -2.27
C MET A 140 -11.40 -5.82 -1.97
N TYR A 141 -10.47 -6.63 -1.45
CA TYR A 141 -9.09 -6.21 -1.28
C TYR A 141 -8.41 -5.89 -2.62
N SER A 142 -8.56 -6.78 -3.60
CA SER A 142 -8.02 -6.60 -4.95
C SER A 142 -8.58 -5.32 -5.59
N ALA A 143 -9.89 -5.09 -5.51
CA ALA A 143 -10.54 -3.89 -6.03
C ALA A 143 -9.96 -2.61 -5.38
N SER A 144 -9.82 -2.58 -4.05
CA SER A 144 -9.26 -1.42 -3.35
C SER A 144 -7.82 -1.12 -3.79
N LYS A 145 -6.99 -2.15 -3.98
CA LYS A 145 -5.58 -1.98 -4.40
C LYS A 145 -5.45 -1.67 -5.90
N SER A 146 -6.37 -2.16 -6.73
CA SER A 146 -6.47 -1.76 -8.15
C SER A 146 -6.84 -0.29 -8.27
N ALA A 147 -7.79 0.20 -7.46
CA ALA A 147 -8.17 1.61 -7.41
C ALA A 147 -6.96 2.49 -7.04
N VAL A 148 -6.18 2.12 -6.00
CA VAL A 148 -4.94 2.82 -5.63
C VAL A 148 -3.94 2.85 -6.79
N SER A 149 -3.76 1.73 -7.50
CA SER A 149 -2.81 1.66 -8.61
C SER A 149 -3.24 2.57 -9.76
N MET A 150 -4.53 2.53 -10.14
CA MET A 150 -5.06 3.34 -11.23
C MET A 150 -5.04 4.84 -10.90
N MET A 151 -5.44 5.20 -9.68
CA MET A 151 -5.33 6.58 -9.18
C MET A 151 -3.88 7.07 -9.22
N SER A 152 -2.91 6.23 -8.83
CA SER A 152 -1.49 6.61 -8.88
C SER A 152 -1.00 6.90 -10.30
N TYR A 153 -1.50 6.16 -11.30
CA TYR A 153 -1.20 6.43 -12.70
C TYR A 153 -1.74 7.79 -13.14
N GLY A 154 -3.03 8.07 -12.88
CA GLY A 154 -3.66 9.34 -13.22
C GLY A 154 -2.94 10.51 -12.56
N LEU A 155 -2.75 10.43 -11.26
CA LEU A 155 -2.08 11.47 -10.49
C LEU A 155 -0.64 11.74 -10.98
N GLY A 156 0.09 10.68 -11.38
CA GLY A 156 1.43 10.83 -11.94
C GLY A 156 1.45 11.59 -13.28
N MET A 157 0.42 11.43 -14.11
CA MET A 157 0.25 12.19 -15.35
C MET A 157 -0.14 13.66 -15.08
N GLU A 158 -1.05 13.88 -14.14
CA GLU A 158 -1.49 15.23 -13.73
C GLU A 158 -0.34 16.07 -13.17
N LEU A 159 0.57 15.46 -12.41
CA LEU A 159 1.67 16.13 -11.70
C LEU A 159 2.98 16.21 -12.50
N LYS A 160 3.00 15.73 -13.74
CA LYS A 160 4.20 15.69 -14.60
C LYS A 160 4.87 17.06 -14.70
N ASP A 161 4.11 18.08 -15.05
CA ASP A 161 4.65 19.43 -15.26
C ASP A 161 5.00 20.14 -13.97
N ALA A 162 4.36 19.75 -12.85
CA ALA A 162 4.76 20.18 -11.51
C ALA A 162 6.08 19.55 -11.04
N GLY A 163 6.57 18.52 -11.75
CA GLY A 163 7.80 17.81 -11.42
C GLY A 163 7.71 16.99 -10.12
N ILE A 164 6.51 16.54 -9.75
CA ILE A 164 6.26 15.65 -8.62
C ILE A 164 6.09 14.22 -9.16
N GLU A 165 6.92 13.30 -8.70
CA GLU A 165 6.88 11.90 -9.16
C GLU A 165 5.91 11.07 -8.32
N VAL A 166 5.04 10.30 -8.97
CA VAL A 166 4.10 9.38 -8.32
C VAL A 166 4.35 7.96 -8.79
N THR A 167 4.30 7.00 -7.87
CA THR A 167 4.41 5.57 -8.21
C THR A 167 3.52 4.71 -7.33
N ALA A 168 2.96 3.67 -7.93
CA ALA A 168 2.38 2.54 -7.21
C ALA A 168 3.43 1.44 -7.05
N ILE A 169 3.61 0.92 -5.85
CA ILE A 169 4.43 -0.27 -5.60
C ILE A 169 3.49 -1.43 -5.29
N CYS A 170 3.60 -2.51 -6.08
CA CYS A 170 2.79 -3.72 -5.97
C CYS A 170 3.64 -4.86 -5.40
N PRO A 171 3.77 -4.98 -4.06
CA PRO A 171 4.45 -6.12 -3.48
C PRO A 171 3.58 -7.37 -3.60
N GLY A 172 4.26 -8.52 -3.76
CA GLY A 172 3.67 -9.83 -3.57
C GLY A 172 3.51 -10.16 -2.08
N ASP A 173 3.31 -11.44 -1.77
CA ASP A 173 3.14 -11.88 -0.39
C ASP A 173 4.41 -11.61 0.43
N ILE A 174 4.26 -10.85 1.52
CA ILE A 174 5.31 -10.51 2.48
C ILE A 174 4.88 -11.02 3.87
N LYS A 175 5.80 -11.60 4.61
CA LYS A 175 5.59 -12.05 5.98
C LYS A 175 5.54 -10.83 6.91
N THR A 176 4.32 -10.45 7.33
CA THR A 176 4.05 -9.33 8.24
C THR A 176 2.81 -9.64 9.06
N ASN A 177 2.53 -8.82 10.07
CA ASN A 177 1.27 -8.90 10.82
C ASN A 177 0.01 -8.57 9.98
N PHE A 178 0.17 -8.16 8.71
CA PHE A 178 -0.94 -7.88 7.79
C PHE A 178 -1.90 -9.06 7.64
N SER A 179 -1.38 -10.30 7.60
CA SER A 179 -2.21 -11.51 7.49
C SER A 179 -3.01 -11.79 8.76
N LYS A 180 -2.42 -11.50 9.92
CA LYS A 180 -3.08 -11.63 11.23
C LYS A 180 -4.18 -10.59 11.41
N ASN A 181 -3.95 -9.39 10.90
CA ASN A 181 -4.89 -8.26 10.98
C ASN A 181 -5.93 -8.24 9.85
N ARG A 182 -5.99 -9.29 9.02
CA ARG A 182 -6.99 -9.43 7.96
C ARG A 182 -8.36 -9.70 8.57
N ASP A 183 -9.35 -8.93 8.17
CA ASP A 183 -10.74 -9.21 8.51
C ASP A 183 -11.21 -10.43 7.69
N LYS A 184 -11.54 -11.52 8.37
CA LYS A 184 -11.94 -12.79 7.74
C LYS A 184 -13.41 -13.04 7.99
N THR A 185 -14.18 -13.24 6.92
CA THR A 185 -15.55 -13.78 6.97
C THR A 185 -15.48 -15.22 6.46
N LEU A 186 -15.57 -16.18 7.39
CA LEU A 186 -15.51 -17.61 7.08
C LEU A 186 -16.91 -18.23 6.93
N THR A 187 -17.97 -17.43 7.06
CA THR A 187 -19.34 -17.87 6.80
C THR A 187 -19.44 -18.45 5.39
N THR A 188 -20.09 -19.61 5.25
CA THR A 188 -20.29 -20.32 4.00
C THR A 188 -21.75 -20.65 3.78
N ASN A 189 -22.11 -21.08 2.58
CA ASN A 189 -23.41 -21.62 2.19
C ASN A 189 -23.21 -22.76 1.18
N ASP A 190 -24.29 -23.37 0.71
CA ASP A 190 -24.26 -24.51 -0.23
C ASP A 190 -23.50 -24.21 -1.53
N ARG A 191 -23.43 -22.94 -1.94
CA ARG A 191 -22.73 -22.49 -3.14
C ARG A 191 -21.20 -22.57 -2.99
N TYR A 192 -20.69 -22.26 -1.81
CA TYR A 192 -19.24 -22.19 -1.53
C TYR A 192 -18.72 -23.42 -0.81
N LYS A 193 -19.59 -24.11 -0.04
CA LYS A 193 -19.23 -25.30 0.75
C LYS A 193 -17.97 -25.04 1.60
N ASP A 194 -16.98 -25.89 1.49
CA ASP A 194 -15.68 -25.83 2.21
C ASP A 194 -14.63 -24.94 1.53
N ARG A 195 -14.91 -24.43 0.33
CA ARG A 195 -13.92 -23.65 -0.47
C ARG A 195 -13.40 -22.43 0.23
N ILE A 196 -14.21 -21.74 1.05
CA ILE A 196 -13.79 -20.55 1.81
C ILE A 196 -12.74 -20.95 2.85
N GLU A 197 -13.01 -21.99 3.63
CA GLU A 197 -12.10 -22.47 4.68
C GLU A 197 -10.82 -23.04 4.07
N LEU A 198 -10.92 -23.85 3.03
CA LEU A 198 -9.76 -24.39 2.31
C LEU A 198 -8.87 -23.28 1.77
N SER A 199 -9.46 -22.24 1.16
CA SER A 199 -8.70 -21.10 0.68
C SER A 199 -8.04 -20.31 1.83
N ALA A 200 -8.71 -20.14 2.97
CA ALA A 200 -8.13 -19.51 4.14
C ALA A 200 -6.93 -20.29 4.67
N LYS A 201 -7.06 -21.62 4.78
CA LYS A 201 -6.00 -22.53 5.23
C LYS A 201 -4.78 -22.50 4.28
N GLN A 202 -4.99 -22.57 2.98
CA GLN A 202 -3.90 -22.45 1.99
C GLN A 202 -3.12 -21.14 2.10
N ILE A 203 -3.80 -20.05 2.46
CA ILE A 203 -3.15 -18.75 2.67
C ILE A 203 -2.22 -18.80 3.90
N GLU A 204 -2.63 -19.48 4.96
CA GLU A 204 -1.84 -19.65 6.18
C GLU A 204 -0.64 -20.58 5.96
N GLU A 205 -0.85 -21.70 5.29
CA GLU A 205 0.21 -22.67 4.96
C GLU A 205 1.32 -22.07 4.09
N ARG A 206 0.96 -21.16 3.19
CA ARG A 206 1.95 -20.43 2.36
C ARG A 206 2.72 -19.37 3.13
N GLU A 207 2.48 -19.19 4.44
CA GLU A 207 3.14 -18.11 5.21
C GLU A 207 4.66 -18.28 5.28
N SER A 208 5.16 -19.51 5.34
CA SER A 208 6.60 -19.82 5.35
C SER A 208 7.33 -19.44 4.04
N SER A 209 6.61 -19.47 2.91
CA SER A 209 7.16 -19.15 1.57
C SER A 209 7.13 -17.67 1.23
N ARG A 210 6.61 -16.81 2.08
CA ARG A 210 6.51 -15.37 1.85
C ARG A 210 7.86 -14.69 1.95
N MET A 211 8.00 -13.58 1.22
CA MET A 211 9.20 -12.76 1.32
C MET A 211 9.35 -12.21 2.74
N ASP A 212 10.56 -12.24 3.25
CA ASP A 212 10.92 -11.55 4.49
C ASP A 212 10.65 -10.04 4.36
N VAL A 213 10.11 -9.43 5.44
CA VAL A 213 9.71 -8.02 5.43
C VAL A 213 10.89 -7.07 5.28
N VAL A 214 12.02 -7.37 5.91
CA VAL A 214 13.25 -6.54 5.83
C VAL A 214 13.78 -6.55 4.41
N TYR A 215 13.87 -7.75 3.80
CA TYR A 215 14.30 -7.90 2.41
C TYR A 215 13.38 -7.17 1.42
N ALA A 216 12.06 -7.34 1.56
CA ALA A 216 11.09 -6.70 0.70
C ALA A 216 11.15 -5.16 0.84
N SER A 217 11.17 -4.67 2.08
CA SER A 217 11.22 -3.23 2.39
C SER A 217 12.53 -2.59 1.92
N LYS A 218 13.66 -3.29 2.01
CA LYS A 218 14.92 -2.80 1.44
C LYS A 218 14.86 -2.62 -0.08
N LYS A 219 14.15 -3.52 -0.77
CA LYS A 219 13.88 -3.34 -2.22
C LYS A 219 12.98 -2.14 -2.49
N ILE A 220 11.91 -1.99 -1.71
CA ILE A 220 10.98 -0.86 -1.82
C ILE A 220 11.73 0.44 -1.56
N TYR A 221 12.54 0.52 -0.50
CA TYR A 221 13.36 1.68 -0.18
C TYR A 221 14.28 2.09 -1.34
N ARG A 222 14.96 1.11 -1.97
CA ARG A 222 15.79 1.37 -3.16
C ARG A 222 14.98 1.90 -4.34
N ILE A 223 13.72 1.46 -4.50
CA ILE A 223 12.82 1.97 -5.53
C ILE A 223 12.45 3.42 -5.22
N CYS A 224 12.05 3.74 -4.00
CA CYS A 224 11.69 5.09 -3.56
C CYS A 224 12.81 6.12 -3.80
N ASN A 225 14.07 5.67 -3.79
CA ASN A 225 15.25 6.53 -3.95
C ASN A 225 15.91 6.45 -5.34
N LYS A 226 15.25 5.89 -6.35
CA LYS A 226 15.75 5.92 -7.74
C LYS A 226 15.76 7.35 -8.28
N LYS A 227 16.65 7.63 -9.24
CA LYS A 227 16.73 8.95 -9.88
C LYS A 227 15.39 9.35 -10.51
N HIS A 228 14.74 8.42 -11.21
CA HIS A 228 13.42 8.60 -11.80
C HIS A 228 12.53 7.42 -11.44
N LEU A 229 11.27 7.70 -11.12
CA LEU A 229 10.29 6.68 -10.80
C LEU A 229 9.52 6.26 -12.06
N LYS A 230 9.32 4.95 -12.21
CA LYS A 230 8.31 4.43 -13.14
C LYS A 230 6.92 4.55 -12.50
N PRO A 231 5.85 4.64 -13.29
CA PRO A 231 4.49 4.72 -12.73
C PRO A 231 4.13 3.55 -11.82
N MET A 232 4.72 2.36 -12.05
CA MET A 232 4.48 1.17 -11.24
C MET A 232 5.73 0.30 -11.08
N TYR A 233 5.86 -0.33 -9.92
CA TYR A 233 6.85 -1.37 -9.63
C TYR A 233 6.21 -2.59 -9.01
N ILE A 234 6.67 -3.78 -9.41
CA ILE A 234 6.28 -5.06 -8.80
C ILE A 234 7.46 -5.59 -7.99
N VAL A 235 7.20 -5.95 -6.73
CA VAL A 235 8.21 -6.52 -5.83
C VAL A 235 7.89 -7.99 -5.58
N GLY A 236 8.83 -8.87 -5.96
CA GLY A 236 8.71 -10.32 -5.96
C GLY A 236 8.94 -10.91 -7.36
N ARG A 237 9.86 -11.91 -7.47
CA ARG A 237 10.22 -12.50 -8.79
C ARG A 237 9.03 -13.18 -9.44
N MET A 238 8.34 -14.01 -8.69
CA MET A 238 7.16 -14.75 -9.16
C MET A 238 6.07 -13.80 -9.68
N TYR A 239 5.78 -12.72 -8.95
CA TYR A 239 4.75 -11.74 -9.34
C TYR A 239 5.12 -10.93 -10.58
N LYS A 240 6.42 -10.68 -10.81
CA LYS A 240 6.91 -10.08 -12.06
C LYS A 240 6.67 -11.01 -13.24
N PHE A 241 6.93 -12.30 -13.06
CA PHE A 241 6.69 -13.31 -14.09
C PHE A 241 5.20 -13.44 -14.39
N PHE A 242 4.34 -13.52 -13.38
CA PHE A 242 2.88 -13.53 -13.57
C PHE A 242 2.38 -12.28 -14.30
N ASN A 243 2.87 -11.09 -13.95
CA ASN A 243 2.48 -9.86 -14.63
C ASN A 243 2.98 -9.81 -16.08
N PHE A 244 4.13 -10.37 -16.38
CA PHE A 244 4.61 -10.53 -17.76
C PHE A 244 3.71 -11.51 -18.52
N GLY A 245 3.41 -12.66 -17.93
CA GLY A 245 2.47 -13.64 -18.50
C GLY A 245 1.09 -13.03 -18.77
N ASN A 246 0.56 -12.24 -17.84
CA ASN A 246 -0.73 -11.55 -17.95
C ASN A 246 -0.82 -10.57 -19.15
N ARG A 247 0.30 -10.14 -19.69
CA ARG A 247 0.34 -9.29 -20.90
C ARG A 247 0.35 -10.08 -22.20
N ILE A 248 0.66 -11.38 -22.14
CA ILE A 248 0.83 -12.25 -23.31
C ILE A 248 -0.31 -13.25 -23.45
N ILE A 249 -0.80 -13.76 -22.31
CA ILE A 249 -1.89 -14.73 -22.29
C ILE A 249 -3.24 -14.02 -22.23
N SER A 250 -4.26 -14.63 -22.85
CA SER A 250 -5.62 -14.09 -22.79
C SER A 250 -6.17 -14.10 -21.36
N ASN A 251 -7.04 -13.13 -21.05
CA ASN A 251 -7.72 -13.06 -19.75
C ASN A 251 -8.45 -14.39 -19.41
N ASN A 252 -9.03 -15.05 -20.40
CA ASN A 252 -9.71 -16.33 -20.20
C ASN A 252 -8.75 -17.44 -19.75
N LEU A 253 -7.54 -17.49 -20.30
CA LEU A 253 -6.54 -18.48 -19.90
C LEU A 253 -6.01 -18.17 -18.50
N LEU A 254 -5.73 -16.91 -18.20
CA LEU A 254 -5.34 -16.49 -16.85
C LEU A 254 -6.40 -16.86 -15.81
N TYR A 255 -7.68 -16.56 -16.10
CA TYR A 255 -8.80 -16.92 -15.25
C TYR A 255 -8.85 -18.42 -14.96
N LYS A 256 -8.71 -19.26 -16.00
CA LYS A 256 -8.68 -20.72 -15.84
C LYS A 256 -7.51 -21.20 -14.99
N ILE A 257 -6.32 -20.62 -15.15
CA ILE A 257 -5.13 -20.95 -14.36
C ILE A 257 -5.36 -20.60 -12.89
N ILE A 258 -5.80 -19.37 -12.59
CA ILE A 258 -6.07 -18.94 -11.22
C ILE A 258 -7.14 -19.82 -10.58
N ASN A 259 -8.25 -20.10 -11.30
CA ASN A 259 -9.35 -20.89 -10.74
C ASN A 259 -8.98 -22.36 -10.47
N ARG A 260 -7.91 -22.88 -11.10
CA ARG A 260 -7.37 -24.22 -10.79
C ARG A 260 -6.42 -24.23 -9.58
N MET A 261 -5.87 -23.10 -9.23
CA MET A 261 -4.91 -22.97 -8.12
C MET A 261 -5.58 -22.70 -6.77
N PHE A 262 -6.85 -22.27 -6.80
CA PHE A 262 -7.67 -21.88 -5.68
C PHE A 262 -9.10 -22.45 -5.79
#